data_bff60b885f94a2936cae1328bfc5969f
#
_entry.id   bff60b885f94a2936cae1328bfc5969f
#
_cell.length_a   1.000
_cell.length_b   1.000
_cell.length_c   1.000
_cell.angle_alpha   90.00
_cell.angle_beta   90.00
_cell.angle_gamma   90.00
#
_symmetry.space_group_name_H-M   'P 1'
#
loop_
_entity.id
_entity.type
_entity.pdbx_description
1 polymer ?
#
loop_
_entity_poly.entity_id
_entity_poly.type
_entity_poly.pdbx_seq_one_letter_code
_entity_poly.pdbx_strand_id
1 'polypeptide(L)'
;MNVNDSERVAGLLQSRGLEAAGSAAEADFVFLNTCAVREKATQKFQHSLGRLRRLKAQRPDLRIGVGGCVAQLEGEKLLERARHVDVLVGTHNLHRVPQLLEEAAATGQVAVDLDRKADAFAIPEAVTAHGNPVRAFVTAMEGCNHVCSFCVVPRTRGPEVNRSPGDIVLEVEGLVARGFAEVMLLGQTVNAYRHGATDFAGLLGRVDGVLGLRRLRFTTSHPEHVDAGMAAALRSLRRVCPYLHLPFQSGSDRVLSSMRRGYTRQGYLDTVSLLRDQVPDLALSSDIIVGYPGETEAEFEETVQVLETVGFDGLFTFAYSPRPGTTALRLSDDVPEVEKRRRLHVANAHQQQWQRRRNEACIGRFEEVLVETVDGGGRVSGRTPHFRIVHFDGPADLVGQFVTVEITGAGPNSLQGRLSQAVH
;
A
#
# COMPACT_ATOMS: atom_id res chain seq x y z
N MET A 1 -4.00 2.09 1.00
CA MET A 1 -4.64 3.42 1.11
C MET A 1 -5.10 3.96 -0.25
N ASN A 2 -4.21 4.41 -1.17
CA ASN A 2 -4.67 5.07 -2.43
C ASN A 2 -5.61 4.20 -3.28
N VAL A 3 -5.40 2.89 -3.39
CA VAL A 3 -6.34 1.97 -4.05
C VAL A 3 -7.67 1.93 -3.28
N ASN A 4 -7.64 1.76 -1.97
CA ASN A 4 -8.84 1.77 -1.13
C ASN A 4 -9.61 3.09 -1.22
N ASP A 5 -8.90 4.25 -1.25
CA ASP A 5 -9.53 5.55 -1.48
C ASP A 5 -10.27 5.57 -2.83
N SER A 6 -9.67 5.01 -3.89
CA SER A 6 -10.31 4.92 -5.21
C SER A 6 -11.53 4.01 -5.21
N GLU A 7 -11.47 2.85 -4.54
CA GLU A 7 -12.59 1.92 -4.38
C GLU A 7 -13.76 2.56 -3.63
N ARG A 8 -13.45 3.31 -2.56
CA ARG A 8 -14.45 4.03 -1.77
C ARG A 8 -15.12 5.16 -2.57
N VAL A 9 -14.33 5.96 -3.31
CA VAL A 9 -14.89 7.01 -4.18
C VAL A 9 -15.72 6.40 -5.31
N ALA A 10 -15.26 5.34 -5.96
CA ALA A 10 -16.02 4.66 -7.01
C ALA A 10 -17.37 4.14 -6.50
N GLY A 11 -17.37 3.45 -5.35
CA GLY A 11 -18.60 2.95 -4.75
C GLY A 11 -19.54 4.07 -4.29
N LEU A 12 -19.00 5.18 -3.80
CA LEU A 12 -19.80 6.36 -3.44
C LEU A 12 -20.47 6.98 -4.68
N LEU A 13 -19.76 7.07 -5.81
CA LEU A 13 -20.34 7.54 -7.08
C LEU A 13 -21.42 6.58 -7.59
N GLN A 14 -21.18 5.27 -7.53
CA GLN A 14 -22.17 4.25 -7.88
C GLN A 14 -23.44 4.32 -7.01
N SER A 15 -23.30 4.56 -5.71
CA SER A 15 -24.45 4.73 -4.81
C SER A 15 -25.30 5.97 -5.14
N ARG A 16 -24.77 6.90 -5.94
CA ARG A 16 -25.45 8.08 -6.47
C ARG A 16 -25.97 7.89 -7.92
N GLY A 17 -25.94 6.66 -8.43
CA GLY A 17 -26.47 6.31 -9.75
C GLY A 17 -25.52 6.50 -10.93
N LEU A 18 -24.21 6.75 -10.67
CA LEU A 18 -23.22 6.76 -11.74
C LEU A 18 -22.77 5.32 -12.05
N GLU A 19 -22.58 5.02 -13.32
CA GLU A 19 -22.09 3.72 -13.78
C GLU A 19 -20.60 3.78 -14.13
N ALA A 20 -19.89 2.64 -13.95
CA ALA A 20 -18.49 2.54 -14.33
C ALA A 20 -18.35 2.47 -15.85
N ALA A 21 -17.66 3.43 -16.46
CA ALA A 21 -17.39 3.43 -17.90
C ALA A 21 -16.20 2.53 -18.25
N GLY A 22 -16.22 1.93 -19.44
CA GLY A 22 -15.14 1.07 -19.93
C GLY A 22 -13.84 1.82 -20.22
N SER A 23 -13.93 3.11 -20.54
CA SER A 23 -12.76 3.96 -20.82
C SER A 23 -13.01 5.43 -20.47
N ALA A 24 -11.94 6.20 -20.33
CA ALA A 24 -12.04 7.65 -20.14
C ALA A 24 -12.71 8.38 -21.34
N ALA A 25 -12.67 7.79 -22.53
CA ALA A 25 -13.27 8.37 -23.72
C ALA A 25 -14.81 8.27 -23.70
N GLU A 26 -15.36 7.29 -23.00
CA GLU A 26 -16.80 7.05 -22.85
C GLU A 26 -17.37 7.70 -21.58
N ALA A 27 -16.51 8.01 -20.61
CA ALA A 27 -16.93 8.54 -19.32
C ALA A 27 -17.41 9.99 -19.42
N ASP A 28 -18.41 10.35 -18.62
CA ASP A 28 -18.85 11.73 -18.40
C ASP A 28 -18.10 12.39 -17.24
N PHE A 29 -17.59 11.58 -16.32
CA PHE A 29 -16.72 12.01 -15.22
C PHE A 29 -15.51 11.10 -15.09
N VAL A 30 -14.32 11.69 -15.05
CA VAL A 30 -13.05 10.98 -14.78
C VAL A 30 -12.42 11.51 -13.51
N PHE A 31 -12.25 10.64 -12.52
CA PHE A 31 -11.60 10.98 -11.26
C PHE A 31 -10.18 10.41 -11.18
N LEU A 32 -9.20 11.28 -11.01
CA LEU A 32 -7.79 10.91 -10.81
C LEU A 32 -7.44 10.96 -9.32
N ASN A 33 -7.37 9.80 -8.69
CA ASN A 33 -6.85 9.70 -7.32
C ASN A 33 -5.32 9.62 -7.34
N THR A 34 -4.65 10.54 -6.63
CA THR A 34 -3.22 10.82 -6.77
C THR A 34 -2.40 10.36 -5.58
N CYS A 35 -1.16 9.94 -5.85
CA CYS A 35 -0.17 9.59 -4.82
C CYS A 35 1.08 10.49 -4.95
N ALA A 36 1.49 11.13 -3.85
CA ALA A 36 2.69 11.97 -3.80
C ALA A 36 3.94 11.24 -3.29
N VAL A 37 3.80 9.99 -2.84
CA VAL A 37 4.91 9.23 -2.22
C VAL A 37 5.94 8.78 -3.27
N ARG A 38 5.49 8.34 -4.44
CA ARG A 38 6.36 7.81 -5.51
C ARG A 38 6.43 8.78 -6.68
N GLU A 39 7.65 9.11 -7.11
CA GLU A 39 7.85 10.02 -8.25
C GLU A 39 7.18 9.53 -9.53
N LYS A 40 7.34 8.24 -9.86
CA LYS A 40 6.67 7.63 -11.01
C LYS A 40 5.14 7.80 -10.97
N ALA A 41 4.54 7.83 -9.78
CA ALA A 41 3.10 8.06 -9.64
C ALA A 41 2.74 9.52 -9.99
N THR A 42 3.55 10.48 -9.57
CA THR A 42 3.38 11.90 -9.92
C THR A 42 3.56 12.13 -11.42
N GLN A 43 4.59 11.53 -12.03
CA GLN A 43 4.80 11.60 -13.50
C GLN A 43 3.63 10.97 -14.26
N LYS A 44 3.16 9.79 -13.85
CA LYS A 44 1.98 9.14 -14.45
C LYS A 44 0.73 10.00 -14.34
N PHE A 45 0.53 10.65 -13.19
CA PHE A 45 -0.56 11.60 -12.98
C PHE A 45 -0.49 12.77 -13.98
N GLN A 46 0.68 13.41 -14.13
CA GLN A 46 0.85 14.52 -15.07
C GLN A 46 0.56 14.11 -16.52
N HIS A 47 1.04 12.93 -16.95
CA HIS A 47 0.75 12.40 -18.28
C HIS A 47 -0.76 12.13 -18.45
N SER A 48 -1.42 11.57 -17.44
CA SER A 48 -2.87 11.32 -17.48
C SER A 48 -3.64 12.64 -17.58
N LEU A 49 -3.26 13.64 -16.80
CA LEU A 49 -3.88 14.96 -16.79
C LEU A 49 -3.73 15.66 -18.16
N GLY A 50 -2.55 15.57 -18.80
CA GLY A 50 -2.32 16.10 -20.15
C GLY A 50 -3.16 15.39 -21.22
N ARG A 51 -3.39 14.08 -21.08
CA ARG A 51 -4.27 13.29 -21.95
C ARG A 51 -5.73 13.69 -21.80
N LEU A 52 -6.20 13.88 -20.57
CA LEU A 52 -7.56 14.32 -20.27
C LEU A 52 -7.83 15.75 -20.77
N ARG A 53 -6.83 16.64 -20.76
CA ARG A 53 -6.96 17.98 -21.37
C ARG A 53 -7.32 17.90 -22.85
N ARG A 54 -6.67 17.00 -23.60
CA ARG A 54 -6.95 16.80 -25.03
C ARG A 54 -8.36 16.19 -25.24
N LEU A 55 -8.71 15.24 -24.40
CA LEU A 55 -10.04 14.62 -24.46
C LEU A 55 -11.17 15.63 -24.16
N LYS A 56 -11.00 16.46 -23.14
CA LYS A 56 -11.97 17.51 -22.78
C LYS A 56 -12.12 18.58 -23.86
N ALA A 57 -11.04 18.88 -24.60
CA ALA A 57 -11.12 19.77 -25.77
C ALA A 57 -12.02 19.21 -26.89
N GLN A 58 -12.13 17.90 -27.02
CA GLN A 58 -13.01 17.20 -27.97
C GLN A 58 -14.42 16.93 -27.37
N ARG A 59 -14.52 16.80 -26.05
CA ARG A 59 -15.74 16.56 -25.29
C ARG A 59 -15.86 17.60 -24.17
N PRO A 60 -16.36 18.81 -24.44
CA PRO A 60 -16.44 19.89 -23.45
C PRO A 60 -17.26 19.54 -22.20
N ASP A 61 -18.21 18.63 -22.33
CA ASP A 61 -19.08 18.17 -21.22
C ASP A 61 -18.38 17.20 -20.26
N LEU A 62 -17.21 16.62 -20.66
CA LEU A 62 -16.44 15.76 -19.79
C LEU A 62 -16.02 16.51 -18.52
N ARG A 63 -16.37 15.98 -17.36
CA ARG A 63 -15.90 16.50 -16.07
C ARG A 63 -14.67 15.75 -15.60
N ILE A 64 -13.71 16.49 -15.01
CA ILE A 64 -12.44 15.94 -14.53
C ILE A 64 -12.25 16.31 -13.08
N GLY A 65 -12.17 15.29 -12.22
CA GLY A 65 -11.85 15.44 -10.80
C GLY A 65 -10.42 14.98 -10.50
N VAL A 66 -9.77 15.68 -9.59
CA VAL A 66 -8.44 15.32 -9.06
C VAL A 66 -8.52 15.29 -7.55
N GLY A 67 -8.10 14.15 -6.96
CA GLY A 67 -8.09 13.98 -5.51
C GLY A 67 -6.83 13.31 -4.99
N GLY A 68 -6.71 13.20 -3.67
CA GLY A 68 -5.63 12.49 -3.02
C GLY A 68 -4.39 13.32 -2.68
N CYS A 69 -3.25 12.64 -2.48
CA CYS A 69 -2.07 13.28 -1.88
C CYS A 69 -1.45 14.41 -2.71
N VAL A 70 -1.45 14.35 -4.04
CA VAL A 70 -0.93 15.45 -4.87
C VAL A 70 -1.87 16.64 -4.81
N ALA A 71 -3.19 16.41 -4.90
CA ALA A 71 -4.18 17.46 -4.74
C ALA A 71 -4.03 18.18 -3.39
N GLN A 72 -3.87 17.43 -2.30
CA GLN A 72 -3.67 18.01 -0.96
C GLN A 72 -2.35 18.77 -0.82
N LEU A 73 -1.28 18.31 -1.48
CA LEU A 73 0.06 18.92 -1.37
C LEU A 73 0.20 20.18 -2.20
N GLU A 74 -0.28 20.16 -3.44
CA GLU A 74 -0.16 21.28 -4.39
C GLU A 74 -1.27 22.32 -4.21
N GLY A 75 -2.43 21.86 -3.76
CA GLY A 75 -3.57 22.74 -3.56
C GLY A 75 -4.03 23.41 -4.84
N GLU A 76 -4.52 24.63 -4.74
CA GLU A 76 -5.03 25.42 -5.87
C GLU A 76 -3.95 25.75 -6.94
N LYS A 77 -2.65 25.70 -6.59
CA LYS A 77 -1.57 25.87 -7.57
C LYS A 77 -1.63 24.85 -8.69
N LEU A 78 -2.23 23.67 -8.44
CA LEU A 78 -2.47 22.68 -9.48
C LEU A 78 -3.39 23.23 -10.56
N LEU A 79 -4.39 24.02 -10.22
CA LEU A 79 -5.36 24.60 -11.14
C LEU A 79 -4.74 25.64 -12.08
N GLU A 80 -3.67 26.33 -11.66
CA GLU A 80 -2.96 27.31 -12.51
C GLU A 80 -2.45 26.65 -13.80
N ARG A 81 -1.99 25.38 -13.71
CA ARG A 81 -1.50 24.60 -14.85
C ARG A 81 -2.50 23.61 -15.43
N ALA A 82 -3.60 23.36 -14.73
CA ALA A 82 -4.60 22.36 -15.06
C ALA A 82 -6.03 22.94 -15.05
N ARG A 83 -6.25 24.03 -15.80
CA ARG A 83 -7.56 24.76 -15.88
C ARG A 83 -8.72 23.92 -16.39
N HIS A 84 -8.47 22.72 -16.89
CA HIS A 84 -9.48 21.76 -17.37
C HIS A 84 -10.00 20.84 -16.25
N VAL A 85 -9.52 20.97 -15.03
CA VAL A 85 -10.02 20.26 -13.85
C VAL A 85 -11.27 20.98 -13.34
N ASP A 86 -12.33 20.22 -13.04
CA ASP A 86 -13.61 20.73 -12.52
C ASP A 86 -13.75 20.53 -11.01
N VAL A 87 -13.11 19.47 -10.47
CA VAL A 87 -13.17 19.14 -9.04
C VAL A 87 -11.76 18.93 -8.51
N LEU A 88 -11.42 19.63 -7.42
CA LEU A 88 -10.16 19.44 -6.69
C LEU A 88 -10.45 19.13 -5.23
N VAL A 89 -10.04 17.92 -4.77
CA VAL A 89 -10.40 17.45 -3.42
C VAL A 89 -9.19 16.89 -2.68
N GLY A 90 -9.05 17.27 -1.42
CA GLY A 90 -8.02 16.75 -0.53
C GLY A 90 -8.28 15.32 -0.07
N THR A 91 -7.29 14.73 0.60
CA THR A 91 -7.35 13.35 1.11
C THR A 91 -8.46 13.14 2.14
N HIS A 92 -8.80 14.17 2.92
CA HIS A 92 -9.79 14.09 3.99
C HIS A 92 -11.24 14.23 3.50
N ASN A 93 -11.44 14.78 2.31
CA ASN A 93 -12.76 15.18 1.81
C ASN A 93 -13.24 14.35 0.62
N LEU A 94 -12.63 13.16 0.40
CA LEU A 94 -13.01 12.27 -0.71
C LEU A 94 -14.50 11.88 -0.69
N HIS A 95 -15.13 11.87 0.48
CA HIS A 95 -16.56 11.63 0.65
C HIS A 95 -17.44 12.71 -0.01
N ARG A 96 -16.90 13.91 -0.26
CA ARG A 96 -17.60 15.03 -0.90
C ARG A 96 -17.51 15.02 -2.43
N VAL A 97 -16.78 14.07 -3.03
CA VAL A 97 -16.61 14.03 -4.50
C VAL A 97 -17.94 14.11 -5.27
N PRO A 98 -19.04 13.39 -4.92
CA PRO A 98 -20.30 13.53 -5.63
C PRO A 98 -20.89 14.94 -5.52
N GLN A 99 -20.89 15.54 -4.34
CA GLN A 99 -21.41 16.89 -4.12
C GLN A 99 -20.61 17.95 -4.89
N LEU A 100 -19.26 17.84 -4.85
CA LEU A 100 -18.40 18.76 -5.60
C LEU A 100 -18.59 18.63 -7.10
N LEU A 101 -18.88 17.41 -7.59
CA LEU A 101 -19.22 17.18 -9.00
C LEU A 101 -20.53 17.87 -9.37
N GLU A 102 -21.56 17.75 -8.53
CA GLU A 102 -22.86 18.45 -8.70
C GLU A 102 -22.69 19.98 -8.67
N GLU A 103 -21.90 20.52 -7.72
CA GLU A 103 -21.57 21.94 -7.62
C GLU A 103 -20.87 22.45 -8.90
N ALA A 104 -19.84 21.72 -9.36
CA ALA A 104 -19.12 22.08 -10.57
C ALA A 104 -20.00 22.01 -11.82
N ALA A 105 -20.94 21.06 -11.88
CA ALA A 105 -21.89 20.92 -12.98
C ALA A 105 -22.91 22.07 -13.00
N ALA A 106 -23.44 22.46 -11.85
CA ALA A 106 -24.43 23.51 -11.69
C ALA A 106 -23.88 24.91 -11.94
N THR A 107 -22.64 25.18 -11.48
CA THR A 107 -22.06 26.52 -11.53
C THR A 107 -21.17 26.76 -12.76
N GLY A 108 -20.68 25.71 -13.38
CA GLY A 108 -19.64 25.79 -14.43
C GLY A 108 -18.29 26.23 -13.89
N GLN A 109 -18.11 26.35 -12.56
CA GLN A 109 -16.88 26.73 -11.91
C GLN A 109 -16.18 25.51 -11.29
N VAL A 110 -14.90 25.63 -10.98
CA VAL A 110 -14.15 24.58 -10.30
C VAL A 110 -14.60 24.47 -8.84
N ALA A 111 -15.03 23.30 -8.42
CA ALA A 111 -15.34 23.02 -7.02
C ALA A 111 -14.09 22.53 -6.29
N VAL A 112 -13.74 23.18 -5.17
CA VAL A 112 -12.50 22.89 -4.42
C VAL A 112 -12.83 22.61 -2.96
N ASP A 113 -12.28 21.50 -2.44
CA ASP A 113 -12.29 21.22 -1.00
C ASP A 113 -10.97 20.56 -0.55
N LEU A 114 -10.13 21.35 0.08
CA LEU A 114 -8.81 20.95 0.60
C LEU A 114 -8.73 21.05 2.12
N ASP A 115 -9.86 21.25 2.77
CA ASP A 115 -9.93 21.39 4.23
C ASP A 115 -9.41 20.13 4.93
N ARG A 116 -8.66 20.36 6.01
CA ARG A 116 -8.11 19.29 6.84
C ARG A 116 -8.99 18.91 8.03
N LYS A 117 -10.16 19.50 8.13
CA LYS A 117 -11.15 19.10 9.13
C LYS A 117 -11.75 17.77 8.69
N ALA A 118 -11.20 16.74 9.24
CA ALA A 118 -11.44 15.41 8.75
C ALA A 118 -12.60 14.75 9.47
N ASP A 119 -13.53 14.28 8.67
CA ASP A 119 -14.17 13.01 8.94
C ASP A 119 -13.44 11.95 8.10
N ALA A 120 -12.26 11.53 8.58
CA ALA A 120 -11.33 10.67 7.85
C ALA A 120 -11.97 9.34 7.40
N PHE A 121 -13.09 8.96 8.04
CA PHE A 121 -13.78 7.69 7.81
C PHE A 121 -15.24 7.89 7.38
N ALA A 122 -15.58 9.03 6.79
CA ALA A 122 -16.94 9.40 6.40
C ALA A 122 -17.58 8.53 5.32
N ILE A 123 -16.79 7.78 4.52
CA ILE A 123 -17.34 6.90 3.49
C ILE A 123 -17.66 5.54 4.12
N PRO A 124 -18.95 5.14 4.17
CA PRO A 124 -19.34 3.83 4.70
C PRO A 124 -18.73 2.68 3.87
N GLU A 125 -18.37 1.61 4.54
CA GLU A 125 -17.84 0.40 3.87
C GLU A 125 -18.86 -0.19 2.89
N ALA A 126 -20.13 -0.20 3.26
CA ALA A 126 -21.22 -0.81 2.47
C ALA A 126 -21.29 -0.28 1.02
N VAL A 127 -20.81 0.93 0.76
CA VAL A 127 -20.78 1.52 -0.60
C VAL A 127 -19.43 1.32 -1.31
N THR A 128 -18.44 0.67 -0.69
CA THR A 128 -17.10 0.50 -1.29
C THR A 128 -17.14 -0.47 -2.47
N ALA A 129 -16.67 -0.02 -3.64
CA ALA A 129 -16.55 -0.85 -4.84
C ALA A 129 -15.19 -1.56 -4.84
N HIS A 130 -15.13 -2.77 -4.29
CA HIS A 130 -13.88 -3.53 -4.20
C HIS A 130 -13.40 -3.99 -5.56
N GLY A 131 -12.15 -3.65 -5.91
CA GLY A 131 -11.52 -4.05 -7.16
C GLY A 131 -10.99 -5.49 -7.16
N ASN A 132 -10.83 -6.11 -5.99
CA ASN A 132 -10.43 -7.51 -5.83
C ASN A 132 -11.60 -8.31 -5.27
N PRO A 133 -12.01 -9.44 -5.90
CA PRO A 133 -13.20 -10.18 -5.47
C PRO A 133 -13.01 -10.98 -4.19
N VAL A 134 -11.77 -11.20 -3.74
CA VAL A 134 -11.46 -12.12 -2.64
C VAL A 134 -10.79 -11.46 -1.46
N ARG A 135 -10.20 -10.27 -1.66
CA ARG A 135 -9.48 -9.51 -0.63
C ARG A 135 -10.02 -8.09 -0.52
N ALA A 136 -10.32 -7.67 0.67
CA ALA A 136 -10.76 -6.32 0.98
C ALA A 136 -9.71 -5.55 1.80
N PHE A 137 -9.68 -4.23 1.61
CA PHE A 137 -8.88 -3.32 2.41
C PHE A 137 -9.75 -2.68 3.48
N VAL A 138 -9.25 -2.69 4.73
CA VAL A 138 -9.90 -2.03 5.87
C VAL A 138 -8.94 -1.00 6.45
N THR A 139 -9.30 0.26 6.42
CA THR A 139 -8.50 1.31 7.01
C THR A 139 -8.65 1.29 8.53
N ALA A 140 -7.58 0.96 9.25
CA ALA A 140 -7.54 0.96 10.71
C ALA A 140 -7.19 2.35 11.25
N MET A 141 -6.31 3.07 10.54
CA MET A 141 -5.87 4.42 10.91
C MET A 141 -5.48 5.24 9.69
N GLU A 142 -5.56 6.55 9.80
CA GLU A 142 -5.03 7.51 8.82
C GLU A 142 -4.05 8.48 9.48
N GLY A 143 -3.17 9.08 8.65
CA GLY A 143 -2.17 10.02 9.12
C GLY A 143 -0.94 9.37 9.74
N CYS A 144 0.03 10.18 10.15
CA CYS A 144 1.26 9.71 10.75
C CYS A 144 1.89 10.81 11.60
N ASN A 145 2.27 10.49 12.85
CA ASN A 145 2.93 11.41 13.78
C ASN A 145 4.45 11.38 13.65
N HIS A 146 5.02 10.47 12.86
CA HIS A 146 6.45 10.48 12.59
C HIS A 146 6.86 11.70 11.76
N VAL A 147 8.05 12.21 12.04
CA VAL A 147 8.63 13.40 11.41
C VAL A 147 9.76 13.06 10.45
N CYS A 148 9.68 11.90 9.79
CA CYS A 148 10.68 11.45 8.83
C CYS A 148 10.98 12.55 7.81
N SER A 149 12.25 12.92 7.64
CA SER A 149 12.66 14.12 6.93
C SER A 149 12.32 14.12 5.43
N PHE A 150 12.16 12.95 4.83
CA PHE A 150 11.82 12.76 3.41
C PHE A 150 10.32 12.59 3.15
N CYS A 151 9.50 12.44 4.20
CA CYS A 151 8.13 11.97 4.06
C CYS A 151 7.13 13.13 3.99
N VAL A 152 6.19 13.04 3.04
CA VAL A 152 5.10 14.02 2.86
C VAL A 152 3.80 13.62 3.57
N VAL A 153 3.72 12.42 4.16
CA VAL A 153 2.49 11.89 4.75
C VAL A 153 1.87 12.82 5.80
N PRO A 154 2.60 13.40 6.77
CA PRO A 154 2.00 14.32 7.73
C PRO A 154 1.38 15.57 7.09
N ARG A 155 1.86 15.93 5.90
CA ARG A 155 1.32 17.08 5.14
C ARG A 155 0.12 16.71 4.27
N THR A 156 0.01 15.46 3.85
CA THR A 156 -1.05 15.01 2.95
C THR A 156 -2.17 14.28 3.66
N ARG A 157 -1.86 13.55 4.75
CA ARG A 157 -2.81 12.75 5.52
C ARG A 157 -3.02 13.24 6.95
N GLY A 158 -2.29 14.28 7.37
CA GLY A 158 -2.41 14.87 8.71
C GLY A 158 -1.83 14.01 9.84
N PRO A 159 -2.17 14.36 11.09
CA PRO A 159 -1.81 13.55 12.26
C PRO A 159 -2.56 12.22 12.27
N GLU A 160 -2.10 11.31 13.12
CA GLU A 160 -2.75 10.01 13.30
C GLU A 160 -4.17 10.13 13.84
N VAL A 161 -5.10 9.49 13.15
CA VAL A 161 -6.49 9.27 13.58
C VAL A 161 -6.75 7.78 13.53
N ASN A 162 -7.08 7.19 14.67
CA ASN A 162 -7.33 5.77 14.83
C ASN A 162 -8.84 5.50 14.92
N ARG A 163 -9.34 4.55 14.14
CA ARG A 163 -10.74 4.12 14.21
C ARG A 163 -10.98 3.30 15.46
N SER A 164 -12.23 3.28 15.93
CA SER A 164 -12.58 2.40 17.03
C SER A 164 -12.39 0.92 16.65
N PRO A 165 -11.90 0.06 17.57
CA PRO A 165 -11.78 -1.38 17.28
C PRO A 165 -13.12 -2.03 16.92
N GLY A 166 -14.22 -1.54 17.52
CA GLY A 166 -15.57 -2.02 17.25
C GLY A 166 -15.98 -1.77 15.80
N ASP A 167 -15.76 -0.55 15.28
CA ASP A 167 -16.11 -0.21 13.90
C ASP A 167 -15.29 -1.02 12.89
N ILE A 168 -14.01 -1.29 13.21
CA ILE A 168 -13.14 -2.11 12.36
C ILE A 168 -13.67 -3.56 12.33
N VAL A 169 -14.02 -4.12 13.48
CA VAL A 169 -14.57 -5.50 13.57
C VAL A 169 -15.89 -5.60 12.81
N LEU A 170 -16.82 -4.66 13.01
CA LEU A 170 -18.10 -4.63 12.29
C LEU A 170 -17.91 -4.55 10.77
N GLU A 171 -16.94 -3.73 10.29
CA GLU A 171 -16.61 -3.67 8.88
C GLU A 171 -16.08 -5.01 8.36
N VAL A 172 -15.20 -5.68 9.12
CA VAL A 172 -14.67 -7.00 8.75
C VAL A 172 -15.77 -8.07 8.73
N GLU A 173 -16.69 -8.05 9.69
CA GLU A 173 -17.85 -8.95 9.73
C GLU A 173 -18.74 -8.76 8.49
N GLY A 174 -19.00 -7.50 8.11
CA GLY A 174 -19.75 -7.16 6.91
C GLY A 174 -19.06 -7.65 5.63
N LEU A 175 -17.74 -7.53 5.54
CA LEU A 175 -16.96 -8.04 4.42
C LEU A 175 -17.00 -9.58 4.34
N VAL A 176 -16.84 -10.26 5.46
CA VAL A 176 -16.92 -11.72 5.52
C VAL A 176 -18.31 -12.21 5.10
N ALA A 177 -19.38 -11.55 5.55
CA ALA A 177 -20.76 -11.86 5.14
C ALA A 177 -20.98 -11.69 3.62
N ARG A 178 -20.19 -10.82 2.96
CA ARG A 178 -20.18 -10.63 1.50
C ARG A 178 -19.25 -11.60 0.76
N GLY A 179 -18.58 -12.51 1.47
CA GLY A 179 -17.74 -13.57 0.89
C GLY A 179 -16.25 -13.23 0.79
N PHE A 180 -15.78 -12.09 1.34
CA PHE A 180 -14.35 -11.80 1.37
C PHE A 180 -13.63 -12.72 2.35
N ALA A 181 -12.64 -13.44 1.83
CA ALA A 181 -11.89 -14.43 2.62
C ALA A 181 -10.62 -13.85 3.27
N GLU A 182 -10.07 -12.79 2.70
CA GLU A 182 -8.85 -12.10 3.18
C GLU A 182 -9.14 -10.62 3.41
N VAL A 183 -8.72 -10.10 4.58
CA VAL A 183 -8.75 -8.67 4.91
C VAL A 183 -7.33 -8.18 5.12
N MET A 184 -7.05 -6.98 4.62
CA MET A 184 -5.79 -6.28 4.84
C MET A 184 -6.03 -4.96 5.58
N LEU A 185 -5.56 -4.87 6.83
CA LEU A 185 -5.61 -3.63 7.60
C LEU A 185 -4.60 -2.62 7.03
N LEU A 186 -5.06 -1.41 6.84
CA LEU A 186 -4.28 -0.30 6.28
C LEU A 186 -4.05 0.81 7.31
N GLY A 187 -2.85 1.39 7.25
CA GLY A 187 -2.45 2.59 7.96
C GLY A 187 -1.19 3.17 7.33
N GLN A 188 -0.82 4.39 7.65
CA GLN A 188 0.49 4.93 7.25
C GLN A 188 1.62 4.41 8.16
N THR A 189 1.26 4.03 9.39
CA THR A 189 2.10 3.33 10.37
C THR A 189 1.18 2.42 11.17
N VAL A 190 0.67 1.37 10.54
CA VAL A 190 -0.46 0.57 11.07
C VAL A 190 -0.19 -0.01 12.46
N ASN A 191 1.08 -0.37 12.75
CA ASN A 191 1.47 -0.92 14.03
C ASN A 191 1.68 0.14 15.15
N ALA A 192 1.50 1.44 14.83
CA ALA A 192 1.35 2.48 15.84
C ALA A 192 -0.10 2.61 16.35
N TYR A 193 -1.04 1.86 15.77
CA TYR A 193 -2.44 1.92 16.14
C TYR A 193 -2.66 1.84 17.64
N ARG A 194 -3.45 2.80 18.16
CA ARG A 194 -3.90 2.82 19.56
C ARG A 194 -5.24 3.53 19.67
N HIS A 195 -6.21 2.85 20.25
CA HIS A 195 -7.52 3.43 20.54
C HIS A 195 -7.96 3.02 21.96
N GLY A 196 -7.98 3.99 22.88
CA GLY A 196 -8.19 3.72 24.30
C GLY A 196 -7.12 2.77 24.85
N ALA A 197 -7.56 1.67 25.43
CA ALA A 197 -6.68 0.63 25.95
C ALA A 197 -6.26 -0.42 24.89
N THR A 198 -6.79 -0.35 23.66
CA THR A 198 -6.49 -1.31 22.61
C THR A 198 -5.31 -0.82 21.77
N ASP A 199 -4.21 -1.55 21.79
CA ASP A 199 -3.07 -1.39 20.90
C ASP A 199 -3.22 -2.23 19.62
N PHE A 200 -2.18 -2.25 18.79
CA PHE A 200 -2.22 -2.97 17.52
C PHE A 200 -2.35 -4.50 17.70
N ALA A 201 -1.64 -5.08 18.68
CA ALA A 201 -1.75 -6.51 18.99
C ALA A 201 -3.18 -6.88 19.46
N GLY A 202 -3.75 -6.04 20.30
CA GLY A 202 -5.14 -6.17 20.74
C GLY A 202 -6.15 -6.03 19.59
N LEU A 203 -5.90 -5.12 18.63
CA LEU A 203 -6.72 -5.00 17.42
C LEU A 203 -6.63 -6.28 16.56
N LEU A 204 -5.41 -6.79 16.32
CA LEU A 204 -5.23 -8.03 15.58
C LEU A 204 -6.01 -9.18 16.22
N GLY A 205 -5.94 -9.31 17.55
CA GLY A 205 -6.68 -10.35 18.29
C GLY A 205 -8.19 -10.23 18.14
N ARG A 206 -8.74 -9.02 18.16
CA ARG A 206 -10.18 -8.79 17.94
C ARG A 206 -10.62 -9.17 16.53
N VAL A 207 -9.84 -8.77 15.51
CA VAL A 207 -10.16 -9.09 14.12
C VAL A 207 -9.94 -10.59 13.82
N ASP A 208 -8.92 -11.22 14.41
CA ASP A 208 -8.71 -12.67 14.31
C ASP A 208 -9.91 -13.47 14.87
N GLY A 209 -10.66 -12.90 15.82
CA GLY A 209 -11.87 -13.50 16.38
C GLY A 209 -13.08 -13.51 15.43
N VAL A 210 -13.08 -12.78 14.33
CA VAL A 210 -14.22 -12.68 13.40
C VAL A 210 -14.47 -14.03 12.73
N LEU A 211 -15.67 -14.59 12.92
CA LEU A 211 -16.04 -15.88 12.35
C LEU A 211 -16.12 -15.78 10.82
N GLY A 212 -15.54 -16.76 10.12
CA GLY A 212 -15.52 -16.82 8.66
C GLY A 212 -14.34 -16.09 8.00
N LEU A 213 -13.65 -15.18 8.68
CA LEU A 213 -12.39 -14.63 8.20
C LEU A 213 -11.35 -15.76 8.10
N ARG A 214 -10.69 -15.86 6.96
CA ARG A 214 -9.67 -16.89 6.71
C ARG A 214 -8.25 -16.37 6.81
N ARG A 215 -7.99 -15.13 6.33
CA ARG A 215 -6.68 -14.49 6.38
C ARG A 215 -6.77 -13.04 6.79
N LEU A 216 -5.89 -12.66 7.70
CA LEU A 216 -5.69 -11.28 8.14
C LEU A 216 -4.28 -10.85 7.78
N ARG A 217 -4.19 -9.71 7.09
CA ARG A 217 -2.93 -9.05 6.77
C ARG A 217 -2.95 -7.60 7.22
N PHE A 218 -1.78 -7.01 7.28
CA PHE A 218 -1.62 -5.59 7.50
C PHE A 218 -0.39 -5.08 6.76
N THR A 219 -0.32 -3.79 6.52
CA THR A 219 0.81 -3.21 5.77
C THR A 219 1.20 -1.84 6.29
N THR A 220 2.46 -1.46 6.01
CA THR A 220 3.08 -0.20 6.42
C THR A 220 3.35 -0.16 7.92
N SER A 221 4.24 -1.05 8.40
CA SER A 221 4.73 -1.05 9.77
C SER A 221 5.98 -0.19 9.93
N HIS A 222 6.21 0.31 11.13
CA HIS A 222 7.42 1.03 11.51
C HIS A 222 8.22 0.20 12.53
N PRO A 223 9.55 0.05 12.38
CA PRO A 223 10.37 -0.76 13.28
C PRO A 223 10.24 -0.38 14.76
N GLU A 224 10.12 0.92 15.05
CA GLU A 224 10.00 1.47 16.40
C GLU A 224 8.76 0.96 17.17
N HIS A 225 7.72 0.53 16.45
CA HIS A 225 6.47 0.04 17.03
C HIS A 225 6.35 -1.49 17.00
N VAL A 226 7.45 -2.20 16.76
CA VAL A 226 7.49 -3.66 16.89
C VAL A 226 7.93 -3.99 18.31
N ASP A 227 7.08 -4.66 19.05
CA ASP A 227 7.32 -5.10 20.42
C ASP A 227 7.01 -6.59 20.59
N ALA A 228 7.25 -7.10 21.80
CA ALA A 228 6.98 -8.49 22.16
C ALA A 228 5.50 -8.86 22.01
N GLY A 229 4.58 -7.92 22.25
CA GLY A 229 3.14 -8.12 22.10
C GLY A 229 2.77 -8.37 20.64
N MET A 230 3.29 -7.55 19.70
CA MET A 230 3.07 -7.74 18.28
C MET A 230 3.71 -9.05 17.78
N ALA A 231 4.93 -9.39 18.23
CA ALA A 231 5.59 -10.64 17.87
C ALA A 231 4.80 -11.86 18.36
N ALA A 232 4.28 -11.81 19.60
CA ALA A 232 3.42 -12.84 20.15
C ALA A 232 2.08 -12.99 19.40
N ALA A 233 1.48 -11.87 18.98
CA ALA A 233 0.27 -11.87 18.16
C ALA A 233 0.52 -12.56 16.80
N LEU A 234 1.61 -12.20 16.10
CA LEU A 234 2.02 -12.86 14.85
C LEU A 234 2.21 -14.38 15.00
N ARG A 235 2.69 -14.84 16.15
CA ARG A 235 2.90 -16.26 16.44
C ARG A 235 1.59 -17.01 16.76
N SER A 236 0.69 -16.38 17.53
CA SER A 236 -0.42 -17.09 18.18
C SER A 236 -1.74 -16.95 17.43
N LEU A 237 -1.95 -15.87 16.67
CA LEU A 237 -3.20 -15.61 15.97
C LEU A 237 -3.22 -16.37 14.64
N ARG A 238 -4.25 -17.23 14.48
CA ARG A 238 -4.29 -18.23 13.40
C ARG A 238 -4.53 -17.63 12.01
N ARG A 239 -5.26 -16.51 11.94
CA ARG A 239 -5.64 -15.87 10.69
C ARG A 239 -4.62 -14.83 10.24
N VAL A 240 -3.78 -14.36 11.17
CA VAL A 240 -2.70 -13.42 10.85
C VAL A 240 -1.65 -14.12 10.03
N CYS A 241 -1.47 -13.66 8.81
CA CYS A 241 -0.50 -14.25 7.88
C CYS A 241 0.94 -13.98 8.33
N PRO A 242 1.87 -14.96 8.18
CA PRO A 242 3.27 -14.82 8.54
C PRO A 242 4.02 -13.98 7.48
N TYR A 243 3.60 -12.76 7.31
CA TYR A 243 4.17 -11.78 6.38
C TYR A 243 4.15 -10.39 7.02
N LEU A 244 5.29 -9.71 6.99
CA LEU A 244 5.43 -8.36 7.52
C LEU A 244 6.17 -7.47 6.54
N HIS A 245 5.60 -6.30 6.22
CA HIS A 245 6.28 -5.23 5.52
C HIS A 245 6.87 -4.27 6.56
N LEU A 246 8.21 -4.24 6.68
CA LEU A 246 8.96 -3.50 7.71
C LEU A 246 10.08 -2.65 7.07
N PRO A 247 9.76 -1.43 6.62
CA PRO A 247 10.70 -0.54 5.95
C PRO A 247 11.87 -0.11 6.83
N PHE A 248 13.13 -0.46 6.46
CA PHE A 248 14.31 -0.02 7.19
C PHE A 248 14.99 1.22 6.63
N GLN A 249 14.72 1.57 5.39
CA GLN A 249 15.12 2.79 4.66
C GLN A 249 16.61 2.90 4.34
N SER A 250 17.53 2.70 5.31
CA SER A 250 18.99 2.75 5.15
C SER A 250 19.67 1.87 6.19
N GLY A 251 20.83 1.35 5.86
CA GLY A 251 21.70 0.59 6.78
C GLY A 251 22.70 1.47 7.58
N SER A 252 22.78 2.76 7.29
CA SER A 252 23.68 3.69 7.97
C SER A 252 22.98 4.43 9.10
N ASP A 253 23.53 4.38 10.30
CA ASP A 253 23.00 5.09 11.47
C ASP A 253 22.99 6.61 11.26
N ARG A 254 24.00 7.18 10.58
CA ARG A 254 24.03 8.60 10.25
C ARG A 254 22.88 8.97 9.30
N VAL A 255 22.67 8.17 8.26
CA VAL A 255 21.58 8.40 7.30
C VAL A 255 20.23 8.22 7.98
N LEU A 256 20.03 7.18 8.80
CA LEU A 256 18.82 6.96 9.59
C LEU A 256 18.52 8.13 10.53
N SER A 257 19.55 8.66 11.22
CA SER A 257 19.42 9.86 12.05
C SER A 257 19.02 11.08 11.24
N SER A 258 19.63 11.31 10.07
CA SER A 258 19.27 12.41 9.16
C SER A 258 17.86 12.23 8.57
N MET A 259 17.44 11.00 8.33
CA MET A 259 16.07 10.63 7.96
C MET A 259 15.07 10.76 9.13
N ARG A 260 15.53 10.93 10.37
CA ARG A 260 14.74 10.97 11.61
C ARG A 260 13.93 9.70 11.82
N ARG A 261 14.60 8.54 11.72
CA ARG A 261 13.91 7.24 11.81
C ARG A 261 13.70 6.73 13.24
N GLY A 262 14.40 7.28 14.24
CA GLY A 262 14.22 6.93 15.66
C GLY A 262 14.86 5.60 16.09
N TYR A 263 15.50 4.86 15.18
CA TYR A 263 16.18 3.60 15.45
C TYR A 263 17.54 3.55 14.74
N THR A 264 18.41 2.65 15.19
CA THR A 264 19.71 2.35 14.60
C THR A 264 19.65 1.09 13.73
N ARG A 265 20.67 0.88 12.91
CA ARG A 265 20.89 -0.37 12.17
C ARG A 265 20.80 -1.60 13.08
N GLN A 266 21.53 -1.57 14.21
CA GLN A 266 21.53 -2.69 15.15
C GLN A 266 20.13 -2.91 15.73
N GLY A 267 19.44 -1.85 16.16
CA GLY A 267 18.06 -1.94 16.67
C GLY A 267 17.09 -2.53 15.65
N TYR A 268 17.28 -2.24 14.35
CA TYR A 268 16.50 -2.90 13.30
C TYR A 268 16.79 -4.40 13.19
N LEU A 269 18.07 -4.79 13.23
CA LEU A 269 18.48 -6.19 13.17
C LEU A 269 17.99 -6.98 14.40
N ASP A 270 18.03 -6.37 15.58
CA ASP A 270 17.48 -6.95 16.82
C ASP A 270 15.96 -7.16 16.71
N THR A 271 15.24 -6.20 16.11
CA THR A 271 13.82 -6.31 15.82
C THR A 271 13.53 -7.48 14.88
N VAL A 272 14.32 -7.65 13.82
CA VAL A 272 14.18 -8.79 12.89
C VAL A 272 14.46 -10.11 13.59
N SER A 273 15.49 -10.18 14.47
CA SER A 273 15.78 -11.37 15.27
C SER A 273 14.62 -11.73 16.18
N LEU A 274 14.11 -10.78 16.97
CA LEU A 274 12.95 -10.97 17.82
C LEU A 274 11.75 -11.57 17.06
N LEU A 275 11.46 -11.02 15.87
CA LEU A 275 10.34 -11.49 15.05
C LEU A 275 10.57 -12.92 14.53
N ARG A 276 11.77 -13.25 14.06
CA ARG A 276 12.11 -14.59 13.54
C ARG A 276 12.22 -15.65 14.65
N ASP A 277 12.61 -15.27 15.84
CA ASP A 277 12.62 -16.17 17.01
C ASP A 277 11.19 -16.60 17.38
N GLN A 278 10.20 -15.71 17.19
CA GLN A 278 8.79 -16.00 17.45
C GLN A 278 8.09 -16.66 16.24
N VAL A 279 8.45 -16.30 15.01
CA VAL A 279 7.87 -16.77 13.76
C VAL A 279 9.01 -17.12 12.79
N PRO A 280 9.60 -18.33 12.88
CA PRO A 280 10.80 -18.70 12.11
C PRO A 280 10.66 -18.62 10.59
N ASP A 281 9.46 -18.83 10.07
CA ASP A 281 9.15 -18.77 8.64
C ASP A 281 8.58 -17.42 8.19
N LEU A 282 8.68 -16.38 9.03
CA LEU A 282 8.18 -15.04 8.71
C LEU A 282 8.78 -14.51 7.42
N ALA A 283 7.92 -14.23 6.45
CA ALA A 283 8.30 -13.53 5.23
C ALA A 283 8.40 -12.03 5.51
N LEU A 284 9.55 -11.44 5.19
CA LEU A 284 9.81 -10.02 5.41
C LEU A 284 9.95 -9.29 4.07
N SER A 285 9.28 -8.16 3.96
CA SER A 285 9.55 -7.19 2.89
C SER A 285 9.90 -5.82 3.48
N SER A 286 10.60 -5.01 2.69
CA SER A 286 11.07 -3.71 3.15
C SER A 286 11.11 -2.67 2.05
N ASP A 287 11.28 -1.40 2.44
CA ASP A 287 11.61 -0.28 1.57
C ASP A 287 12.99 0.26 1.91
N ILE A 288 13.74 0.68 0.88
CA ILE A 288 14.98 1.45 1.03
C ILE A 288 14.99 2.67 0.12
N ILE A 289 15.68 3.71 0.59
CA ILE A 289 15.95 4.93 -0.18
C ILE A 289 17.46 5.04 -0.33
N VAL A 290 17.96 4.97 -1.57
CA VAL A 290 19.37 5.14 -1.90
C VAL A 290 19.64 6.55 -2.43
N GLY A 291 20.87 7.05 -2.23
CA GLY A 291 21.24 8.39 -2.66
C GLY A 291 20.52 9.49 -1.87
N TYR A 292 20.23 9.24 -0.60
CA TYR A 292 19.77 10.28 0.31
C TYR A 292 20.85 11.37 0.44
N PRO A 293 20.50 12.67 0.61
CA PRO A 293 21.48 13.75 0.69
C PRO A 293 22.65 13.45 1.65
N GLY A 294 23.86 13.53 1.14
CA GLY A 294 25.09 13.23 1.87
C GLY A 294 25.39 11.75 2.07
N GLU A 295 24.63 10.81 1.50
CA GLU A 295 24.92 9.37 1.62
C GLU A 295 26.22 9.03 0.88
N THR A 296 27.24 8.59 1.62
CA THR A 296 28.53 8.13 1.08
C THR A 296 28.42 6.71 0.51
N GLU A 297 29.47 6.26 -0.20
CA GLU A 297 29.54 4.88 -0.69
C GLU A 297 29.60 3.86 0.47
N ALA A 298 30.40 4.14 1.48
CA ALA A 298 30.51 3.26 2.67
C ALA A 298 29.16 3.08 3.37
N GLU A 299 28.34 4.13 3.45
CA GLU A 299 27.00 4.07 4.04
C GLU A 299 26.00 3.32 3.16
N PHE A 300 26.15 3.40 1.84
CA PHE A 300 25.39 2.55 0.94
C PHE A 300 25.78 1.07 1.08
N GLU A 301 27.08 0.77 1.26
CA GLU A 301 27.54 -0.58 1.52
C GLU A 301 26.97 -1.15 2.84
N GLU A 302 26.83 -0.32 3.88
CA GLU A 302 26.11 -0.71 5.12
C GLU A 302 24.65 -1.10 4.84
N THR A 303 23.99 -0.42 3.91
CA THR A 303 22.64 -0.77 3.47
C THR A 303 22.62 -2.14 2.77
N VAL A 304 23.59 -2.42 1.89
CA VAL A 304 23.74 -3.72 1.23
C VAL A 304 23.99 -4.83 2.25
N GLN A 305 24.81 -4.58 3.27
CA GLN A 305 25.05 -5.55 4.36
C GLN A 305 23.76 -5.92 5.12
N VAL A 306 22.87 -4.97 5.36
CA VAL A 306 21.53 -5.27 5.94
C VAL A 306 20.72 -6.17 5.01
N LEU A 307 20.74 -5.91 3.69
CA LEU A 307 20.05 -6.77 2.71
C LEU A 307 20.57 -8.21 2.77
N GLU A 308 21.89 -8.39 2.87
CA GLU A 308 22.54 -9.71 2.96
C GLU A 308 22.23 -10.41 4.28
N THR A 309 22.28 -9.68 5.40
CA THR A 309 22.04 -10.24 6.73
C THR A 309 20.60 -10.68 6.91
N VAL A 310 19.65 -9.86 6.45
CA VAL A 310 18.21 -10.15 6.62
C VAL A 310 17.71 -11.12 5.56
N GLY A 311 18.12 -10.98 4.30
CA GLY A 311 17.64 -11.81 3.19
C GLY A 311 16.13 -11.68 3.02
N PHE A 312 15.66 -10.51 2.57
CA PHE A 312 14.24 -10.20 2.43
C PHE A 312 13.54 -11.04 1.36
N ASP A 313 12.26 -11.34 1.60
CA ASP A 313 11.36 -11.96 0.62
C ASP A 313 10.90 -10.98 -0.47
N GLY A 314 10.92 -9.68 -0.18
CA GLY A 314 10.61 -8.61 -1.12
C GLY A 314 11.26 -7.30 -0.71
N LEU A 315 11.68 -6.50 -1.68
CA LEU A 315 12.27 -5.19 -1.45
C LEU A 315 11.75 -4.19 -2.48
N PHE A 316 11.35 -3.02 -2.00
CA PHE A 316 11.06 -1.87 -2.84
C PHE A 316 12.20 -0.86 -2.70
N THR A 317 12.88 -0.59 -3.79
CA THR A 317 14.03 0.30 -3.85
C THR A 317 13.66 1.63 -4.48
N PHE A 318 14.05 2.72 -3.85
CA PHE A 318 13.77 4.06 -4.31
C PHE A 318 15.06 4.88 -4.36
N ALA A 319 15.27 5.64 -5.45
CA ALA A 319 16.20 6.75 -5.41
C ALA A 319 15.58 7.88 -4.59
N TYR A 320 16.39 8.57 -3.79
CA TYR A 320 15.93 9.79 -3.16
C TYR A 320 15.46 10.79 -4.23
N SER A 321 14.29 11.35 -4.00
CA SER A 321 13.70 12.38 -4.83
C SER A 321 13.15 13.49 -3.94
N PRO A 322 13.57 14.75 -4.12
CA PRO A 322 13.11 15.88 -3.34
C PRO A 322 11.59 16.02 -3.39
N ARG A 323 10.95 16.23 -2.24
CA ARG A 323 9.49 16.41 -2.15
C ARG A 323 9.16 17.76 -1.55
N PRO A 324 8.27 18.55 -2.18
CA PRO A 324 7.84 19.83 -1.64
C PRO A 324 7.35 19.72 -0.19
N GLY A 325 7.89 20.58 0.67
CA GLY A 325 7.48 20.65 2.06
C GLY A 325 8.15 19.65 3.01
N THR A 326 9.01 18.75 2.55
CA THR A 326 9.80 17.88 3.43
C THR A 326 11.01 18.61 4.01
N THR A 327 11.47 18.18 5.20
CA THR A 327 12.66 18.80 5.81
C THR A 327 13.94 18.40 5.09
N ALA A 328 14.01 17.24 4.46
CA ALA A 328 15.14 16.79 3.64
C ALA A 328 15.39 17.71 2.43
N LEU A 329 14.38 18.46 1.97
CA LEU A 329 14.55 19.46 0.90
C LEU A 329 15.54 20.60 1.25
N ARG A 330 15.84 20.78 2.55
CA ARG A 330 16.81 21.76 3.04
C ARG A 330 18.25 21.27 2.98
N LEU A 331 18.45 19.97 2.73
CA LEU A 331 19.75 19.37 2.57
C LEU A 331 20.19 19.52 1.11
N SER A 332 21.50 19.61 0.90
CA SER A 332 22.06 19.57 -0.46
C SER A 332 21.87 18.18 -1.05
N ASP A 333 21.20 18.06 -2.19
CA ASP A 333 21.10 16.79 -2.93
C ASP A 333 22.38 16.60 -3.76
N ASP A 334 23.42 16.17 -3.07
CA ASP A 334 24.79 16.09 -3.56
C ASP A 334 25.16 14.73 -4.16
N VAL A 335 24.27 13.73 -4.07
CA VAL A 335 24.47 12.43 -4.72
C VAL A 335 24.02 12.50 -6.18
N PRO A 336 24.93 12.33 -7.16
CA PRO A 336 24.57 12.45 -8.58
C PRO A 336 23.52 11.41 -9.00
N GLU A 337 22.65 11.76 -9.94
CA GLU A 337 21.60 10.88 -10.45
C GLU A 337 22.15 9.57 -11.08
N VAL A 338 23.36 9.61 -11.67
CA VAL A 338 24.03 8.41 -12.17
C VAL A 338 24.38 7.46 -11.04
N GLU A 339 24.79 8.00 -9.90
CA GLU A 339 25.16 7.25 -8.72
C GLU A 339 23.91 6.67 -8.01
N LYS A 340 22.84 7.44 -7.87
CA LYS A 340 21.55 6.93 -7.37
C LYS A 340 21.07 5.74 -8.22
N ARG A 341 21.19 5.83 -9.54
CA ARG A 341 20.82 4.71 -10.45
C ARG A 341 21.73 3.51 -10.29
N ARG A 342 23.05 3.70 -10.11
CA ARG A 342 23.99 2.61 -9.84
C ARG A 342 23.62 1.89 -8.55
N ARG A 343 23.38 2.63 -7.46
CA ARG A 343 22.99 2.08 -6.15
C ARG A 343 21.66 1.32 -6.23
N LEU A 344 20.67 1.85 -6.95
CA LEU A 344 19.42 1.12 -7.23
C LEU A 344 19.67 -0.21 -7.93
N HIS A 345 20.53 -0.22 -8.94
CA HIS A 345 20.85 -1.43 -9.70
C HIS A 345 21.51 -2.48 -8.80
N VAL A 346 22.49 -2.09 -7.98
CA VAL A 346 23.19 -2.96 -7.03
C VAL A 346 22.20 -3.54 -6.02
N ALA A 347 21.41 -2.71 -5.36
CA ALA A 347 20.43 -3.17 -4.37
C ALA A 347 19.38 -4.13 -4.96
N ASN A 348 18.90 -3.85 -6.18
CA ASN A 348 17.96 -4.73 -6.88
C ASN A 348 18.61 -6.07 -7.26
N ALA A 349 19.89 -6.09 -7.67
CA ALA A 349 20.60 -7.32 -8.00
C ALA A 349 20.74 -8.24 -6.76
N HIS A 350 21.12 -7.68 -5.60
CA HIS A 350 21.15 -8.42 -4.34
C HIS A 350 19.77 -8.98 -3.97
N GLN A 351 18.72 -8.14 -4.07
CA GLN A 351 17.37 -8.58 -3.75
C GLN A 351 16.88 -9.70 -4.68
N GLN A 352 17.15 -9.61 -5.99
CA GLN A 352 16.75 -10.66 -6.94
C GLN A 352 17.38 -12.01 -6.61
N GLN A 353 18.65 -12.01 -6.15
CA GLN A 353 19.33 -13.24 -5.71
C GLN A 353 18.65 -13.85 -4.48
N TRP A 354 18.36 -13.02 -3.45
CA TRP A 354 17.69 -13.48 -2.25
C TRP A 354 16.27 -13.96 -2.51
N GLN A 355 15.51 -13.20 -3.29
CA GLN A 355 14.13 -13.58 -3.63
C GLN A 355 14.09 -14.89 -4.42
N ARG A 356 15.04 -15.09 -5.35
CA ARG A 356 15.17 -16.35 -6.05
C ARG A 356 15.45 -17.51 -5.10
N ARG A 357 16.45 -17.38 -4.22
CA ARG A 357 16.78 -18.41 -3.20
C ARG A 357 15.58 -18.74 -2.31
N ARG A 358 14.86 -17.72 -1.84
CA ARG A 358 13.67 -17.90 -1.02
C ARG A 358 12.55 -18.61 -1.76
N ASN A 359 12.37 -18.31 -3.04
CA ASN A 359 11.36 -18.95 -3.87
C ASN A 359 11.78 -20.39 -4.23
N GLU A 360 13.04 -20.62 -4.58
CA GLU A 360 13.57 -21.97 -4.86
C GLU A 360 13.43 -22.91 -3.65
N ALA A 361 13.58 -22.41 -2.44
CA ALA A 361 13.36 -23.17 -1.20
C ALA A 361 11.89 -23.60 -1.00
N CYS A 362 10.95 -23.09 -1.80
CA CYS A 362 9.56 -23.54 -1.80
C CYS A 362 9.30 -24.73 -2.71
N ILE A 363 10.22 -25.06 -3.65
CA ILE A 363 10.02 -26.17 -4.61
C ILE A 363 9.85 -27.49 -3.85
N GLY A 364 8.84 -28.26 -4.22
CA GLY A 364 8.45 -29.51 -3.58
C GLY A 364 7.55 -29.35 -2.34
N ARG A 365 7.28 -28.11 -1.90
CA ARG A 365 6.33 -27.85 -0.80
C ARG A 365 4.90 -27.78 -1.31
N PHE A 366 3.96 -28.11 -0.44
CA PHE A 366 2.53 -27.87 -0.64
C PHE A 366 2.15 -26.57 0.07
N GLU A 367 1.62 -25.64 -0.70
CA GLU A 367 1.23 -24.32 -0.19
C GLU A 367 -0.29 -24.11 -0.31
N GLU A 368 -0.92 -23.58 0.73
CA GLU A 368 -2.30 -23.11 0.64
C GLU A 368 -2.33 -21.78 -0.13
N VAL A 369 -3.03 -21.75 -1.25
CA VAL A 369 -3.15 -20.58 -2.12
C VAL A 369 -4.59 -20.08 -2.13
N LEU A 370 -4.80 -18.79 -1.80
CA LEU A 370 -6.06 -18.11 -2.10
C LEU A 370 -6.02 -17.65 -3.57
N VAL A 371 -6.92 -18.18 -4.37
CA VAL A 371 -7.00 -17.88 -5.80
C VAL A 371 -7.63 -16.50 -6.00
N GLU A 372 -6.92 -15.61 -6.71
CA GLU A 372 -7.34 -14.21 -6.91
C GLU A 372 -7.82 -13.94 -8.34
N THR A 373 -7.19 -14.54 -9.33
CA THR A 373 -7.49 -14.24 -10.75
C THR A 373 -7.30 -15.48 -11.62
N VAL A 374 -7.95 -15.47 -12.78
CA VAL A 374 -7.73 -16.39 -13.88
C VAL A 374 -7.52 -15.56 -15.16
N ASP A 375 -6.57 -15.94 -15.99
CA ASP A 375 -6.40 -15.31 -17.31
C ASP A 375 -7.23 -16.00 -18.39
N GLY A 376 -7.27 -15.42 -19.61
CA GLY A 376 -8.03 -15.94 -20.73
C GLY A 376 -7.49 -17.28 -21.28
N GLY A 377 -6.33 -17.76 -20.82
CA GLY A 377 -5.73 -19.05 -21.17
C GLY A 377 -6.00 -20.15 -20.14
N GLY A 378 -6.79 -19.89 -19.10
CA GLY A 378 -7.04 -20.85 -18.01
C GLY A 378 -5.92 -20.93 -16.98
N ARG A 379 -4.94 -20.00 -16.99
CA ARG A 379 -3.91 -19.90 -15.98
C ARG A 379 -4.41 -19.15 -14.78
N VAL A 380 -4.38 -19.80 -13.65
CA VAL A 380 -4.85 -19.28 -12.37
C VAL A 380 -3.69 -18.64 -11.61
N SER A 381 -3.95 -17.57 -10.88
CA SER A 381 -2.99 -17.03 -9.94
C SER A 381 -3.62 -16.67 -8.59
N GLY A 382 -2.83 -16.86 -7.54
CA GLY A 382 -3.24 -16.55 -6.18
C GLY A 382 -2.04 -16.30 -5.27
N ARG A 383 -2.29 -16.14 -3.97
CA ARG A 383 -1.22 -15.90 -2.99
C ARG A 383 -1.21 -16.89 -1.85
N THR A 384 0.02 -17.22 -1.43
CA THR A 384 0.29 -17.99 -0.21
C THR A 384 0.10 -17.12 1.04
N PRO A 385 0.07 -17.69 2.27
CA PRO A 385 0.12 -16.92 3.51
C PRO A 385 1.32 -15.98 3.59
N HIS A 386 2.47 -16.35 3.04
CA HIS A 386 3.69 -15.54 2.95
C HIS A 386 3.66 -14.45 1.87
N PHE A 387 2.51 -14.21 1.25
CA PHE A 387 2.28 -13.22 0.19
C PHE A 387 2.97 -13.50 -1.14
N ARG A 388 3.50 -14.72 -1.36
CA ARG A 388 4.09 -15.13 -2.63
C ARG A 388 3.01 -15.39 -3.67
N ILE A 389 3.23 -14.92 -4.90
CA ILE A 389 2.34 -15.20 -6.03
C ILE A 389 2.64 -16.59 -6.55
N VAL A 390 1.60 -17.41 -6.75
CA VAL A 390 1.70 -18.74 -7.35
C VAL A 390 0.85 -18.76 -8.62
N HIS A 391 1.42 -19.24 -9.71
CA HIS A 391 0.72 -19.49 -10.97
C HIS A 391 0.60 -20.99 -11.22
N PHE A 392 -0.57 -21.46 -11.61
CA PHE A 392 -0.84 -22.85 -11.91
C PHE A 392 -2.03 -22.96 -12.87
N ASP A 393 -2.21 -24.14 -13.51
CA ASP A 393 -3.34 -24.38 -14.37
C ASP A 393 -4.53 -24.87 -13.54
N GLY A 394 -5.72 -24.34 -13.83
CA GLY A 394 -6.93 -24.71 -13.12
C GLY A 394 -8.19 -24.03 -13.68
N PRO A 395 -9.37 -24.52 -13.30
CA PRO A 395 -10.63 -23.94 -13.76
C PRO A 395 -10.91 -22.56 -13.15
N ALA A 396 -11.72 -21.77 -13.84
CA ALA A 396 -12.01 -20.37 -13.47
C ALA A 396 -12.84 -20.23 -12.18
N ASP A 397 -13.60 -21.23 -11.81
CA ASP A 397 -14.43 -21.28 -10.61
C ASP A 397 -13.63 -21.41 -9.31
N LEU A 398 -12.31 -21.62 -9.41
CA LEU A 398 -11.41 -21.57 -8.26
C LEU A 398 -11.22 -20.16 -7.68
N VAL A 399 -11.57 -19.11 -8.40
CA VAL A 399 -11.42 -17.73 -7.87
C VAL A 399 -12.23 -17.58 -6.58
N GLY A 400 -11.57 -17.13 -5.52
CA GLY A 400 -12.12 -17.03 -4.16
C GLY A 400 -11.93 -18.26 -3.29
N GLN A 401 -11.45 -19.36 -3.84
CA GLN A 401 -11.23 -20.59 -3.10
C GLN A 401 -9.79 -20.69 -2.57
N PHE A 402 -9.64 -21.42 -1.48
CA PHE A 402 -8.34 -21.86 -0.96
C PHE A 402 -8.06 -23.25 -1.52
N VAL A 403 -6.94 -23.37 -2.20
CA VAL A 403 -6.51 -24.62 -2.80
C VAL A 403 -5.09 -24.97 -2.36
N THR A 404 -4.79 -26.26 -2.30
CA THR A 404 -3.43 -26.74 -2.05
C THR A 404 -2.71 -26.89 -3.40
N VAL A 405 -1.55 -26.26 -3.52
CA VAL A 405 -0.72 -26.26 -4.72
C VAL A 405 0.66 -26.81 -4.38
N GLU A 406 1.11 -27.85 -5.12
CA GLU A 406 2.48 -28.29 -5.08
C GLU A 406 3.35 -27.33 -5.86
N ILE A 407 4.38 -26.77 -5.25
CA ILE A 407 5.29 -25.83 -5.92
C ILE A 407 6.28 -26.64 -6.77
N THR A 408 6.24 -26.45 -8.08
CA THR A 408 7.06 -27.20 -9.06
C THR A 408 8.16 -26.37 -9.68
N GLY A 409 8.11 -25.04 -9.52
CA GLY A 409 9.10 -24.13 -10.07
C GLY A 409 9.10 -22.77 -9.39
N ALA A 410 10.18 -22.02 -9.55
CA ALA A 410 10.37 -20.72 -8.94
C ALA A 410 11.02 -19.74 -9.92
N GLY A 411 10.45 -18.54 -10.00
CA GLY A 411 11.03 -17.36 -10.63
C GLY A 411 11.41 -16.30 -9.59
N PRO A 412 12.02 -15.22 -10.02
CA PRO A 412 12.38 -14.15 -9.08
C PRO A 412 11.15 -13.48 -8.44
N ASN A 413 10.00 -13.42 -9.13
CA ASN A 413 8.83 -12.68 -8.65
C ASN A 413 7.61 -13.55 -8.35
N SER A 414 7.65 -14.83 -8.69
CA SER A 414 6.52 -15.75 -8.51
C SER A 414 6.95 -17.20 -8.50
N LEU A 415 6.07 -18.06 -8.00
CA LEU A 415 6.18 -19.50 -8.00
C LEU A 415 5.32 -20.09 -9.13
N GLN A 416 5.69 -21.27 -9.57
CA GLN A 416 4.87 -22.11 -10.43
C GLN A 416 4.46 -23.34 -9.65
N GLY A 417 3.26 -23.83 -9.88
CA GLY A 417 2.77 -24.99 -9.17
C GLY A 417 1.81 -25.84 -9.98
N ARG A 418 1.40 -26.92 -9.36
CA ARG A 418 0.38 -27.82 -9.86
C ARG A 418 -0.68 -27.99 -8.77
N LEU A 419 -1.94 -27.86 -9.16
CA LEU A 419 -3.06 -28.11 -8.25
C LEU A 419 -2.92 -29.53 -7.68
N SER A 420 -2.85 -29.62 -6.36
CA SER A 420 -2.88 -30.91 -5.69
C SER A 420 -4.30 -31.47 -5.81
N GLN A 421 -4.43 -32.68 -6.34
CA GLN A 421 -5.69 -33.39 -6.24
C GLN A 421 -5.94 -33.59 -4.75
N ALA A 422 -7.01 -32.98 -4.22
CA ALA A 422 -7.37 -33.11 -2.82
C ALA A 422 -7.52 -34.60 -2.49
N VAL A 423 -6.64 -35.10 -1.64
CA VAL A 423 -7.00 -36.27 -0.84
C VAL A 423 -7.98 -35.72 0.20
N HIS A 424 -9.28 -35.94 -0.04
CA HIS A 424 -10.37 -35.65 0.88
C HIS A 424 -10.24 -36.45 2.17
#